data_0edb9509f9e06e3893797fed75704786
#
_entry.id   0edb9509f9e06e3893797fed75704786
#
_cell.length_a   1.000
_cell.length_b   1.000
_cell.length_c   1.000
_cell.angle_alpha   90.00
_cell.angle_beta   90.00
_cell.angle_gamma   90.00
#
_symmetry.space_group_name_H-M   'P 1'
#
loop_
_entity.id
_entity.type
_entity.pdbx_description
1 polymer ?
#
loop_
_entity_poly.entity_id
_entity_poly.type
_entity_poly.pdbx_seq_one_letter_code
_entity_poly.pdbx_strand_id
1 'polypeptide(L)'
;RYCNFVADKLDLRRDIEFSCRIKAAVYDEAANEWEIETEDGRRARARFLITAIGPLSAPTMPTIPGVESFRGEAYHTGRWPHEPVGFANKRVGVIGTGATAVQAITEIAKTVGHLTVFQRTPNWCAPLHNRPIDAATQARIKATYPETFALCRESFGCFIHQADPRNALEVSPEEREAFFEKLYGEPGFGIWMGNFRDVLIDREANATITEFMRGKIRARVKDPKVAEKLIPTNHGFGTRRVPLESGYYEVYNQPNVRLVDIRETPIERITPAGIKTSNAEYPLDMIIYATGFDAITGAFDRIDVRGAGGRRLREAWTDGPRTYLGLQIVGFPNLFTLVGPHNAATFCNIPRCIEQNVDWVTALIAHMRERGRTRVEATAEAERDWTQHVHDSGRRMLFTQVDSWMMGINSNVAGKQKRTFIVYAGGAPKYREKCDEVAARGYEGFSFR
;
A
#
# COMPACT_ATOMS: atom_id res chain seq x y z
N ARG A 1 4.69 -12.98 15.20
CA ARG A 1 4.69 -13.06 16.67
C ARG A 1 3.64 -12.11 17.28
N TYR A 2 3.67 -10.80 16.96
CA TYR A 2 2.76 -9.82 17.56
C TYR A 2 1.27 -10.17 17.34
N CYS A 3 0.85 -10.46 16.11
CA CYS A 3 -0.55 -10.82 15.81
C CYS A 3 -1.00 -12.08 16.58
N ASN A 4 -0.13 -13.09 16.71
CA ASN A 4 -0.43 -14.28 17.52
C ASN A 4 -0.60 -13.93 18.99
N PHE A 5 0.32 -13.11 19.52
CA PHE A 5 0.21 -12.64 20.91
C PHE A 5 -1.12 -11.91 21.18
N VAL A 6 -1.54 -11.02 20.26
CA VAL A 6 -2.83 -10.29 20.38
C VAL A 6 -4.00 -11.27 20.30
N ALA A 7 -3.98 -12.19 19.32
CA ALA A 7 -5.05 -13.17 19.15
C ALA A 7 -5.21 -14.07 20.37
N ASP A 8 -4.08 -14.51 20.96
CA ASP A 8 -4.08 -15.36 22.14
C ASP A 8 -4.52 -14.56 23.39
N LYS A 9 -3.99 -13.34 23.59
CA LYS A 9 -4.31 -12.47 24.73
C LYS A 9 -5.78 -12.08 24.79
N LEU A 10 -6.41 -11.86 23.65
CA LEU A 10 -7.81 -11.42 23.53
C LEU A 10 -8.76 -12.56 23.17
N ASP A 11 -8.27 -13.81 23.15
CA ASP A 11 -9.04 -15.01 22.79
C ASP A 11 -9.83 -14.86 21.48
N LEU A 12 -9.20 -14.25 20.46
CA LEU A 12 -9.91 -13.96 19.21
C LEU A 12 -10.13 -15.20 18.35
N ARG A 13 -9.34 -16.28 18.55
CA ARG A 13 -9.38 -17.46 17.68
C ARG A 13 -10.68 -18.21 17.74
N ARG A 14 -11.40 -18.17 18.85
CA ARG A 14 -12.70 -18.84 19.03
C ARG A 14 -13.77 -18.33 18.07
N ASP A 15 -13.67 -17.05 17.68
CA ASP A 15 -14.67 -16.39 16.82
C ASP A 15 -14.16 -16.22 15.36
N ILE A 16 -13.00 -16.86 15.01
CA ILE A 16 -12.42 -16.83 13.68
C ILE A 16 -12.49 -18.21 13.03
N GLU A 17 -13.10 -18.26 11.87
CA GLU A 17 -13.09 -19.44 11.01
C GLU A 17 -11.91 -19.36 10.04
N PHE A 18 -10.85 -20.13 10.32
CA PHE A 18 -9.64 -20.16 9.52
C PHE A 18 -9.81 -21.00 8.24
N SER A 19 -8.91 -20.79 7.27
CA SER A 19 -8.93 -21.48 5.98
C SER A 19 -10.29 -21.38 5.27
N CYS A 20 -10.96 -20.24 5.47
CA CYS A 20 -12.29 -19.93 4.98
C CYS A 20 -12.22 -18.80 3.95
N ARG A 21 -12.06 -19.13 2.67
CA ARG A 21 -11.97 -18.15 1.60
C ARG A 21 -13.35 -17.82 1.07
N ILE A 22 -13.70 -16.53 1.10
CA ILE A 22 -14.98 -16.04 0.60
C ILE A 22 -14.93 -15.95 -0.92
N LYS A 23 -15.90 -16.58 -1.58
CA LYS A 23 -16.12 -16.58 -3.04
C LYS A 23 -17.16 -15.57 -3.46
N ALA A 24 -18.25 -15.46 -2.70
CA ALA A 24 -19.35 -14.56 -2.99
C ALA A 24 -20.00 -14.01 -1.73
N ALA A 25 -20.60 -12.82 -1.86
CA ALA A 25 -21.44 -12.19 -0.85
C ALA A 25 -22.62 -11.53 -1.56
N VAL A 26 -23.84 -12.01 -1.34
CA VAL A 26 -25.05 -11.58 -2.03
C VAL A 26 -26.04 -11.04 -1.02
N TYR A 27 -26.53 -9.82 -1.23
CA TYR A 27 -27.53 -9.21 -0.38
C TYR A 27 -28.93 -9.74 -0.71
N ASP A 28 -29.58 -10.35 0.26
CA ASP A 28 -30.98 -10.74 0.23
C ASP A 28 -31.85 -9.58 0.73
N GLU A 29 -32.56 -8.92 -0.18
CA GLU A 29 -33.40 -7.77 0.16
C GLU A 29 -34.61 -8.14 1.02
N ALA A 30 -35.16 -9.34 0.84
CA ALA A 30 -36.34 -9.78 1.59
C ALA A 30 -35.98 -10.10 3.04
N ALA A 31 -34.83 -10.74 3.26
CA ALA A 31 -34.33 -11.04 4.60
C ALA A 31 -33.58 -9.86 5.24
N ASN A 32 -33.15 -8.87 4.45
CA ASN A 32 -32.25 -7.79 4.85
C ASN A 32 -30.94 -8.32 5.44
N GLU A 33 -30.34 -9.33 4.79
CA GLU A 33 -29.14 -10.02 5.21
C GLU A 33 -28.21 -10.28 4.04
N TRP A 34 -26.93 -10.47 4.33
CA TRP A 34 -25.93 -10.93 3.40
C TRP A 34 -25.81 -12.46 3.44
N GLU A 35 -25.96 -13.11 2.32
CA GLU A 35 -25.57 -14.52 2.12
C GLU A 35 -24.13 -14.57 1.66
N ILE A 36 -23.30 -15.29 2.40
CA ILE A 36 -21.86 -15.42 2.17
C ILE A 36 -21.58 -16.87 1.76
N GLU A 37 -20.87 -17.06 0.66
CA GLU A 37 -20.46 -18.38 0.16
C GLU A 37 -18.92 -18.45 0.12
N THR A 38 -18.37 -19.54 0.62
CA THR A 38 -16.93 -19.85 0.60
C THR A 38 -16.55 -20.66 -0.63
N GLU A 39 -15.23 -20.75 -0.94
CA GLU A 39 -14.74 -21.57 -2.06
C GLU A 39 -15.03 -23.06 -1.87
N ASP A 40 -15.09 -23.56 -0.63
CA ASP A 40 -15.42 -24.96 -0.28
C ASP A 40 -16.92 -25.21 -0.11
N GLY A 41 -17.77 -24.22 -0.45
CA GLY A 41 -19.23 -24.36 -0.49
C GLY A 41 -19.95 -24.15 0.84
N ARG A 42 -19.26 -23.80 1.93
CA ARG A 42 -19.93 -23.39 3.18
C ARG A 42 -20.70 -22.09 2.99
N ARG A 43 -21.75 -21.90 3.75
CA ARG A 43 -22.59 -20.70 3.71
C ARG A 43 -22.81 -20.12 5.09
N ALA A 44 -22.88 -18.78 5.14
CA ALA A 44 -23.24 -18.03 6.33
C ALA A 44 -24.23 -16.92 5.97
N ARG A 45 -25.01 -16.45 6.95
CA ARG A 45 -25.86 -15.27 6.82
C ARG A 45 -25.50 -14.27 7.91
N ALA A 46 -25.49 -13.00 7.55
CA ALA A 46 -25.22 -11.91 8.47
C ALA A 46 -25.97 -10.65 8.06
N ARG A 47 -26.45 -9.89 9.02
CA ARG A 47 -27.09 -8.59 8.76
C ARG A 47 -26.11 -7.55 8.26
N PHE A 48 -24.89 -7.55 8.79
CA PHE A 48 -23.82 -6.64 8.42
C PHE A 48 -22.65 -7.42 7.80
N LEU A 49 -22.13 -6.90 6.70
CA LEU A 49 -20.90 -7.39 6.08
C LEU A 49 -19.81 -6.32 6.25
N ILE A 50 -18.80 -6.61 7.08
CA ILE A 50 -17.67 -5.69 7.30
C ILE A 50 -16.46 -6.29 6.64
N THR A 51 -15.97 -5.65 5.55
CA THR A 51 -14.84 -6.17 4.80
C THR A 51 -13.54 -5.61 5.35
N ALA A 52 -12.71 -6.48 5.94
CA ALA A 52 -11.35 -6.19 6.41
C ALA A 52 -10.32 -6.98 5.58
N ILE A 53 -10.50 -6.98 4.25
CA ILE A 53 -9.79 -7.87 3.31
C ILE A 53 -8.38 -7.40 2.94
N GLY A 54 -7.98 -6.23 3.40
CA GLY A 54 -6.65 -5.65 3.21
C GLY A 54 -6.40 -5.07 1.81
N PRO A 55 -5.62 -3.98 1.73
CA PRO A 55 -5.39 -3.26 0.48
C PRO A 55 -4.40 -3.97 -0.47
N LEU A 56 -3.64 -4.96 0.00
CA LEU A 56 -2.59 -5.67 -0.75
C LEU A 56 -2.76 -7.20 -0.69
N SER A 57 -4.00 -7.69 -0.67
CA SER A 57 -4.31 -9.11 -0.57
C SER A 57 -4.41 -9.82 -1.93
N ALA A 58 -4.32 -9.08 -3.05
CA ALA A 58 -4.42 -9.58 -4.40
C ALA A 58 -3.06 -9.52 -5.13
N PRO A 59 -2.17 -10.52 -4.98
CA PRO A 59 -0.89 -10.55 -5.68
C PRO A 59 -1.10 -10.68 -7.19
N THR A 60 -0.19 -10.05 -7.96
CA THR A 60 -0.28 -9.99 -9.42
C THR A 60 0.90 -10.72 -10.05
N MET A 61 0.62 -11.85 -10.71
CA MET A 61 1.60 -12.53 -11.55
C MET A 61 1.79 -11.76 -12.86
N PRO A 62 3.03 -11.70 -13.38
CA PRO A 62 3.26 -11.04 -14.66
C PRO A 62 2.69 -11.85 -15.82
N THR A 63 2.29 -11.16 -16.89
CA THR A 63 1.82 -11.77 -18.14
C THR A 63 2.99 -12.05 -19.11
N ILE A 64 4.12 -12.55 -18.58
CA ILE A 64 5.29 -12.89 -19.38
C ILE A 64 5.08 -14.27 -20.00
N PRO A 65 5.29 -14.45 -21.33
CA PRO A 65 5.18 -15.76 -21.95
C PRO A 65 6.08 -16.79 -21.27
N GLY A 66 5.57 -18.00 -21.04
CA GLY A 66 6.34 -19.11 -20.49
C GLY A 66 6.50 -19.11 -18.96
N VAL A 67 5.80 -18.27 -18.21
CA VAL A 67 5.85 -18.27 -16.72
C VAL A 67 5.68 -19.68 -16.15
N GLU A 68 4.80 -20.49 -16.74
CA GLU A 68 4.52 -21.87 -16.32
C GLU A 68 5.59 -22.89 -16.74
N SER A 69 6.54 -22.51 -17.59
CA SER A 69 7.55 -23.43 -18.15
C SER A 69 8.80 -23.58 -17.28
N PHE A 70 9.01 -22.69 -16.33
CA PHE A 70 10.20 -22.70 -15.49
C PHE A 70 10.28 -23.94 -14.62
N ARG A 71 11.43 -24.61 -14.63
CA ARG A 71 11.64 -25.88 -13.90
C ARG A 71 12.33 -25.71 -12.55
N GLY A 72 12.84 -24.50 -12.26
CA GLY A 72 13.41 -24.15 -10.97
C GLY A 72 12.35 -23.72 -9.96
N GLU A 73 12.80 -23.23 -8.83
CA GLU A 73 11.92 -22.69 -7.79
C GLU A 73 11.35 -21.32 -8.20
N ALA A 74 10.05 -21.12 -8.03
CA ALA A 74 9.40 -19.86 -8.38
C ALA A 74 8.48 -19.38 -7.24
N TYR A 75 8.68 -18.15 -6.79
CA TYR A 75 7.95 -17.57 -5.67
C TYR A 75 7.42 -16.18 -6.01
N HIS A 76 6.19 -15.89 -5.58
CA HIS A 76 5.69 -14.52 -5.55
C HIS A 76 5.81 -13.95 -4.14
N THR A 77 6.33 -12.73 -4.00
CA THR A 77 6.56 -12.11 -2.68
C THR A 77 5.31 -11.99 -1.80
N GLY A 78 4.12 -11.92 -2.40
CA GLY A 78 2.84 -11.93 -1.69
C GLY A 78 2.31 -13.33 -1.34
N ARG A 79 3.01 -14.39 -1.72
CA ARG A 79 2.70 -15.80 -1.44
C ARG A 79 3.96 -16.55 -1.02
N TRP A 80 4.76 -15.92 -0.17
CA TRP A 80 6.00 -16.51 0.31
C TRP A 80 5.70 -17.77 1.13
N PRO A 81 6.45 -18.87 0.92
CA PRO A 81 6.24 -20.09 1.68
C PRO A 81 6.53 -19.88 3.17
N HIS A 82 5.90 -20.67 4.02
CA HIS A 82 6.15 -20.65 5.46
C HIS A 82 7.46 -21.37 5.82
N GLU A 83 7.88 -22.31 4.96
CA GLU A 83 9.14 -23.00 5.11
C GLU A 83 10.33 -22.13 4.69
N PRO A 84 11.50 -22.29 5.31
CA PRO A 84 12.68 -21.52 4.95
C PRO A 84 13.10 -21.75 3.49
N VAL A 85 13.34 -20.66 2.75
CA VAL A 85 13.87 -20.68 1.38
C VAL A 85 15.37 -20.46 1.42
N GLY A 86 16.14 -21.42 0.91
CA GLY A 86 17.60 -21.33 0.83
C GLY A 86 18.09 -20.67 -0.45
N PHE A 87 19.02 -19.71 -0.34
CA PHE A 87 19.60 -18.96 -1.49
C PHE A 87 21.06 -19.31 -1.75
N ALA A 88 21.73 -20.00 -0.81
CA ALA A 88 23.16 -20.29 -0.91
C ALA A 88 23.49 -21.06 -2.20
N ASN A 89 24.52 -20.61 -2.89
CA ASN A 89 25.02 -21.17 -4.16
C ASN A 89 24.00 -21.17 -5.34
N LYS A 90 22.83 -20.55 -5.17
CA LYS A 90 21.82 -20.46 -6.25
C LYS A 90 22.02 -19.20 -7.10
N ARG A 91 21.60 -19.31 -8.36
CA ARG A 91 21.40 -18.19 -9.28
C ARG A 91 19.94 -17.75 -9.15
N VAL A 92 19.73 -16.59 -8.55
CA VAL A 92 18.39 -16.06 -8.25
C VAL A 92 18.09 -14.87 -9.17
N GLY A 93 16.92 -14.90 -9.82
CA GLY A 93 16.37 -13.78 -10.56
C GLY A 93 15.25 -13.11 -9.76
N VAL A 94 15.30 -11.78 -9.60
CA VAL A 94 14.20 -11.00 -8.99
C VAL A 94 13.60 -10.10 -10.06
N ILE A 95 12.31 -10.25 -10.35
CA ILE A 95 11.60 -9.39 -11.30
C ILE A 95 10.86 -8.31 -10.53
N GLY A 96 11.28 -7.06 -10.70
CA GLY A 96 10.70 -5.87 -10.06
C GLY A 96 11.61 -5.21 -9.03
N THR A 97 11.36 -3.92 -8.79
CA THR A 97 12.10 -3.03 -7.86
C THR A 97 11.15 -2.15 -7.05
N GLY A 98 9.94 -2.63 -6.76
CA GLY A 98 9.01 -2.01 -5.82
C GLY A 98 9.41 -2.23 -4.35
N ALA A 99 8.61 -1.73 -3.42
CA ALA A 99 8.93 -1.76 -1.98
C ALA A 99 9.31 -3.15 -1.45
N THR A 100 8.57 -4.18 -1.83
CA THR A 100 8.86 -5.56 -1.41
C THR A 100 10.17 -6.07 -2.01
N ALA A 101 10.43 -5.75 -3.29
CA ALA A 101 11.68 -6.13 -3.95
C ALA A 101 12.90 -5.49 -3.30
N VAL A 102 12.84 -4.20 -2.99
CA VAL A 102 13.92 -3.45 -2.31
C VAL A 102 14.34 -4.16 -1.02
N GLN A 103 13.37 -4.57 -0.21
CA GLN A 103 13.64 -5.28 1.04
C GLN A 103 14.11 -6.72 0.81
N ALA A 104 13.49 -7.46 -0.11
CA ALA A 104 13.86 -8.84 -0.42
C ALA A 104 15.27 -8.94 -1.03
N ILE A 105 15.61 -8.07 -1.98
CA ILE A 105 16.94 -8.00 -2.63
C ILE A 105 18.03 -7.81 -1.58
N THR A 106 17.82 -6.91 -0.62
CA THR A 106 18.78 -6.65 0.46
C THR A 106 19.06 -7.90 1.30
N GLU A 107 18.02 -8.68 1.62
CA GLU A 107 18.18 -9.90 2.43
C GLU A 107 18.77 -11.06 1.60
N ILE A 108 18.29 -11.27 0.38
CA ILE A 108 18.76 -12.32 -0.53
C ILE A 108 20.25 -12.16 -0.85
N ALA A 109 20.69 -10.92 -1.09
CA ALA A 109 22.07 -10.61 -1.43
C ALA A 109 23.10 -11.01 -0.37
N LYS A 110 22.69 -11.23 0.87
CA LYS A 110 23.57 -11.64 1.98
C LYS A 110 24.11 -13.08 1.82
N THR A 111 23.38 -13.94 1.13
CA THR A 111 23.68 -15.39 1.10
C THR A 111 23.61 -16.01 -0.30
N VAL A 112 23.13 -15.30 -1.30
CA VAL A 112 22.93 -15.81 -2.66
C VAL A 112 24.25 -16.08 -3.38
N GLY A 113 24.29 -17.12 -4.23
CA GLY A 113 25.41 -17.36 -5.12
C GLY A 113 25.55 -16.27 -6.19
N HIS A 114 24.49 -16.07 -6.97
CA HIS A 114 24.37 -14.97 -7.94
C HIS A 114 22.97 -14.39 -7.92
N LEU A 115 22.86 -13.05 -7.94
CA LEU A 115 21.61 -12.31 -7.99
C LEU A 115 21.50 -11.50 -9.27
N THR A 116 20.44 -11.71 -10.04
CA THR A 116 20.08 -10.87 -11.18
C THR A 116 18.79 -10.14 -10.89
N VAL A 117 18.83 -8.81 -10.89
CA VAL A 117 17.65 -7.96 -10.66
C VAL A 117 17.17 -7.42 -12.01
N PHE A 118 15.94 -7.78 -12.39
CA PHE A 118 15.28 -7.33 -13.61
C PHE A 118 14.40 -6.11 -13.28
N GLN A 119 14.92 -4.93 -13.61
CA GLN A 119 14.32 -3.64 -13.29
C GLN A 119 13.61 -3.02 -14.50
N ARG A 120 12.31 -2.71 -14.36
CA ARG A 120 11.60 -1.89 -15.34
C ARG A 120 11.66 -0.40 -15.00
N THR A 121 11.38 -0.06 -13.76
CA THR A 121 11.39 1.32 -13.27
C THR A 121 12.04 1.35 -11.90
N PRO A 122 13.14 2.10 -11.72
CA PRO A 122 13.73 2.28 -10.41
C PRO A 122 12.76 3.01 -9.46
N ASN A 123 12.98 2.87 -8.16
CA ASN A 123 12.21 3.55 -7.14
C ASN A 123 13.12 4.38 -6.24
N TRP A 124 12.61 5.51 -5.75
CA TRP A 124 13.28 6.27 -4.71
C TRP A 124 13.20 5.50 -3.40
N CYS A 125 14.33 5.23 -2.78
CA CYS A 125 14.40 4.58 -1.47
C CYS A 125 15.11 5.50 -0.47
N ALA A 126 14.73 5.39 0.79
CA ALA A 126 15.35 6.15 1.88
C ALA A 126 15.86 5.21 2.98
N PRO A 127 16.97 5.55 3.68
CA PRO A 127 17.50 4.73 4.75
C PRO A 127 16.49 4.55 5.88
N LEU A 128 16.32 3.31 6.35
CA LEU A 128 15.48 3.00 7.51
C LEU A 128 16.21 3.32 8.83
N HIS A 129 17.53 3.18 8.85
CA HIS A 129 18.35 3.25 10.05
C HIS A 129 17.87 2.33 11.18
N ASN A 130 17.40 1.12 10.77
CA ASN A 130 16.95 0.11 11.73
C ASN A 130 18.13 -0.39 12.58
N ARG A 131 17.90 -0.44 13.90
CA ARG A 131 18.90 -0.90 14.87
C ARG A 131 18.21 -1.65 16.00
N PRO A 132 18.93 -2.51 16.72
CA PRO A 132 18.42 -3.12 17.94
C PRO A 132 17.98 -2.05 18.95
N ILE A 133 16.90 -2.33 19.66
CA ILE A 133 16.37 -1.48 20.74
C ILE A 133 16.81 -2.11 22.05
N ASP A 134 17.66 -1.41 22.81
CA ASP A 134 18.06 -1.81 24.14
C ASP A 134 16.96 -1.56 25.19
N ALA A 135 17.13 -2.12 26.38
CA ALA A 135 16.15 -2.02 27.47
C ALA A 135 15.90 -0.55 27.90
N ALA A 136 16.92 0.29 27.91
CA ALA A 136 16.80 1.71 28.27
C ALA A 136 16.01 2.49 27.22
N THR A 137 16.28 2.26 25.95
CA THR A 137 15.53 2.84 24.84
C THR A 137 14.08 2.37 24.84
N GLN A 138 13.83 1.07 25.08
CA GLN A 138 12.48 0.53 25.20
C GLN A 138 11.71 1.16 26.36
N ALA A 139 12.36 1.34 27.52
CA ALA A 139 11.74 1.98 28.69
C ALA A 139 11.35 3.45 28.38
N ARG A 140 12.25 4.21 27.71
CA ARG A 140 11.96 5.59 27.28
C ARG A 140 10.76 5.65 26.32
N ILE A 141 10.74 4.78 25.30
CA ILE A 141 9.62 4.71 24.34
C ILE A 141 8.32 4.41 25.04
N LYS A 142 8.30 3.46 25.99
CA LYS A 142 7.10 3.12 26.75
C LYS A 142 6.64 4.25 27.66
N ALA A 143 7.55 4.99 28.27
CA ALA A 143 7.23 6.11 29.13
C ALA A 143 6.58 7.29 28.37
N THR A 144 6.80 7.39 27.06
CA THR A 144 6.27 8.47 26.20
C THR A 144 5.11 7.99 25.29
N TYR A 145 4.51 6.85 25.52
CA TYR A 145 3.39 6.37 24.70
C TYR A 145 2.20 7.34 24.62
N PRO A 146 1.72 7.95 25.73
CA PRO A 146 0.58 8.87 25.65
C PRO A 146 0.88 10.06 24.72
N GLU A 147 2.04 10.68 24.86
CA GLU A 147 2.47 11.82 24.05
C GLU A 147 2.71 11.42 22.60
N THR A 148 3.35 10.27 22.38
CA THR A 148 3.61 9.74 21.04
C THR A 148 2.29 9.43 20.31
N PHE A 149 1.33 8.83 21.00
CA PHE A 149 0.04 8.53 20.38
C PHE A 149 -0.81 9.77 20.14
N ALA A 150 -0.74 10.77 21.02
CA ALA A 150 -1.37 12.07 20.80
C ALA A 150 -0.77 12.77 19.57
N LEU A 151 0.57 12.81 19.45
CA LEU A 151 1.26 13.33 18.28
C LEU A 151 0.86 12.61 16.99
N CYS A 152 0.86 11.28 17.00
CA CYS A 152 0.44 10.49 15.85
C CYS A 152 -1.01 10.75 15.45
N ARG A 153 -1.91 10.98 16.42
CA ARG A 153 -3.31 11.30 16.16
C ARG A 153 -3.47 12.58 15.35
N GLU A 154 -2.63 13.59 15.64
CA GLU A 154 -2.72 14.91 15.01
C GLU A 154 -1.81 15.06 13.78
N SER A 155 -0.96 14.09 13.48
CA SER A 155 -0.12 14.12 12.28
C SER A 155 -0.88 13.66 11.04
N PHE A 156 -0.48 14.18 9.87
CA PHE A 156 -1.12 13.93 8.58
C PHE A 156 -1.32 12.43 8.28
N GLY A 157 -0.28 11.63 8.51
CA GLY A 157 -0.27 10.20 8.21
C GLY A 157 -0.34 9.31 9.45
N CYS A 158 -0.69 9.82 10.62
CA CYS A 158 -0.65 9.10 11.89
C CYS A 158 0.72 8.51 12.25
N PHE A 159 1.81 9.16 11.81
CA PHE A 159 3.19 8.87 12.20
C PHE A 159 3.73 9.93 13.15
N ILE A 160 4.89 9.65 13.74
CA ILE A 160 5.60 10.62 14.59
C ILE A 160 6.19 11.81 13.82
N HIS A 161 6.20 11.72 12.49
CA HIS A 161 6.75 12.75 11.62
C HIS A 161 5.68 13.78 11.25
N GLN A 162 6.03 15.05 11.34
CA GLN A 162 5.21 16.18 10.90
C GLN A 162 6.00 16.99 9.90
N ALA A 163 5.33 17.47 8.85
CA ALA A 163 5.98 18.34 7.87
C ALA A 163 6.49 19.64 8.52
N ASP A 164 7.67 20.07 8.11
CA ASP A 164 8.20 21.37 8.49
C ASP A 164 7.28 22.47 7.93
N PRO A 165 6.88 23.47 8.70
CA PRO A 165 5.95 24.51 8.25
C PRO A 165 6.51 25.45 7.18
N ARG A 166 7.83 25.46 6.96
CA ARG A 166 8.49 26.31 5.94
C ARG A 166 8.35 25.71 4.56
N ASN A 167 8.46 26.53 3.53
CA ASN A 167 8.62 26.12 2.15
C ASN A 167 10.10 25.91 1.82
N ALA A 168 10.39 24.91 0.97
CA ALA A 168 11.77 24.55 0.63
C ALA A 168 12.55 25.68 -0.06
N LEU A 169 11.89 26.52 -0.84
CA LEU A 169 12.52 27.62 -1.57
C LEU A 169 12.60 28.94 -0.77
N GLU A 170 12.00 29.00 0.41
CA GLU A 170 12.07 30.15 1.31
C GLU A 170 13.32 30.16 2.18
N VAL A 171 14.03 29.03 2.26
CA VAL A 171 15.29 28.90 2.99
C VAL A 171 16.49 28.91 2.03
N SER A 172 17.70 29.26 2.55
CA SER A 172 18.89 29.22 1.69
C SER A 172 19.21 27.81 1.20
N PRO A 173 19.94 27.67 0.09
CA PRO A 173 20.38 26.35 -0.39
C PRO A 173 21.15 25.56 0.67
N GLU A 174 22.00 26.21 1.45
CA GLU A 174 22.83 25.61 2.49
C GLU A 174 21.96 25.10 3.66
N GLU A 175 20.99 25.91 4.12
CA GLU A 175 20.05 25.52 5.16
C GLU A 175 19.18 24.33 4.71
N ARG A 176 18.72 24.36 3.47
CA ARG A 176 17.92 23.29 2.87
C ARG A 176 18.71 21.99 2.78
N GLU A 177 19.95 22.04 2.30
CA GLU A 177 20.85 20.89 2.25
C GLU A 177 21.09 20.30 3.64
N ALA A 178 21.42 21.14 4.63
CA ALA A 178 21.62 20.71 6.00
C ALA A 178 20.37 20.07 6.61
N PHE A 179 19.17 20.57 6.27
CA PHE A 179 17.91 19.98 6.70
C PHE A 179 17.65 18.63 6.05
N PHE A 180 17.91 18.49 4.75
CA PHE A 180 17.79 17.19 4.06
C PHE A 180 18.78 16.18 4.62
N GLU A 181 20.03 16.57 4.90
CA GLU A 181 21.04 15.70 5.54
C GLU A 181 20.56 15.20 6.91
N LYS A 182 20.04 16.10 7.73
CA LYS A 182 19.46 15.75 9.03
C LYS A 182 18.37 14.69 8.86
N LEU A 183 17.38 14.94 8.02
CA LEU A 183 16.26 14.02 7.81
C LEU A 183 16.71 12.68 7.20
N TYR A 184 17.71 12.71 6.32
CA TYR A 184 18.28 11.50 5.72
C TYR A 184 19.01 10.64 6.75
N GLY A 185 19.60 11.24 7.78
CA GLY A 185 20.27 10.56 8.90
C GLY A 185 19.33 10.08 10.01
N GLU A 186 18.08 10.51 10.02
CA GLU A 186 17.09 10.12 11.02
C GLU A 186 16.39 8.79 10.66
N PRO A 187 16.03 7.94 11.65
CA PRO A 187 15.31 6.70 11.37
C PRO A 187 13.86 6.95 10.91
N GLY A 188 13.39 6.10 10.02
CA GLY A 188 12.00 6.06 9.58
C GLY A 188 11.68 7.00 8.41
N PHE A 189 10.48 7.56 8.41
CA PHE A 189 9.93 8.32 7.27
C PHE A 189 10.23 9.83 7.30
N GLY A 190 11.13 10.32 8.15
CA GLY A 190 11.42 11.75 8.30
C GLY A 190 11.69 12.46 6.97
N ILE A 191 12.58 11.92 6.15
CA ILE A 191 12.93 12.50 4.84
C ILE A 191 11.74 12.62 3.87
N TRP A 192 10.71 11.80 4.01
CA TRP A 192 9.51 11.85 3.16
C TRP A 192 8.38 12.65 3.81
N MET A 193 8.05 12.39 5.08
CA MET A 193 6.86 12.92 5.75
C MET A 193 7.15 14.06 6.72
N GLY A 194 8.39 14.23 7.14
CA GLY A 194 8.87 15.33 7.99
C GLY A 194 9.58 16.45 7.23
N ASN A 195 9.54 16.42 5.89
CA ASN A 195 10.19 17.39 5.02
C ASN A 195 9.41 18.72 4.95
N PHE A 196 9.93 19.71 4.23
CA PHE A 196 9.21 20.94 3.96
C PHE A 196 7.80 20.66 3.40
N ARG A 197 6.82 21.47 3.83
CA ARG A 197 5.39 21.24 3.55
C ARG A 197 5.03 21.23 2.07
N ASP A 198 5.86 21.84 1.23
CA ASP A 198 5.60 22.05 -0.20
C ASP A 198 6.26 21.01 -1.13
N VAL A 199 7.20 20.18 -0.65
CA VAL A 199 7.94 19.24 -1.50
C VAL A 199 7.07 18.20 -2.20
N LEU A 200 5.85 17.95 -1.73
CA LEU A 200 4.91 17.02 -2.37
C LEU A 200 3.81 17.71 -3.19
N ILE A 201 3.80 19.05 -3.22
CA ILE A 201 2.76 19.84 -3.91
C ILE A 201 3.32 20.87 -4.88
N ASP A 202 4.60 21.23 -4.77
CA ASP A 202 5.30 22.15 -5.65
C ASP A 202 6.44 21.45 -6.39
N ARG A 203 6.53 21.66 -7.71
CA ARG A 203 7.49 20.97 -8.59
C ARG A 203 8.94 21.45 -8.35
N GLU A 204 9.14 22.74 -8.14
CA GLU A 204 10.48 23.31 -7.94
C GLU A 204 11.01 22.90 -6.56
N ALA A 205 10.17 22.96 -5.55
CA ALA A 205 10.48 22.44 -4.22
C ALA A 205 10.83 20.95 -4.26
N ASN A 206 10.03 20.14 -4.99
CA ASN A 206 10.30 18.70 -5.17
C ASN A 206 11.59 18.44 -5.92
N ALA A 207 11.96 19.27 -6.90
CA ALA A 207 13.21 19.13 -7.64
C ALA A 207 14.45 19.23 -6.72
N THR A 208 14.39 20.04 -5.68
CA THR A 208 15.51 20.20 -4.73
C THR A 208 15.79 18.91 -3.95
N ILE A 209 14.76 18.31 -3.35
CA ILE A 209 14.94 17.04 -2.62
C ILE A 209 15.23 15.88 -3.59
N THR A 210 14.69 15.92 -4.80
CA THR A 210 14.96 14.91 -5.84
C THR A 210 16.45 14.92 -6.23
N GLU A 211 17.06 16.10 -6.42
CA GLU A 211 18.49 16.21 -6.73
C GLU A 211 19.36 15.76 -5.56
N PHE A 212 19.02 16.16 -4.33
CA PHE A 212 19.67 15.65 -3.12
C PHE A 212 19.70 14.11 -3.10
N MET A 213 18.56 13.46 -3.34
CA MET A 213 18.46 12.00 -3.34
C MET A 213 19.26 11.36 -4.49
N ARG A 214 19.36 12.01 -5.66
CA ARG A 214 20.26 11.57 -6.74
C ARG A 214 21.71 11.57 -6.29
N GLY A 215 22.16 12.63 -5.63
CA GLY A 215 23.48 12.71 -5.04
C GLY A 215 23.77 11.55 -4.08
N LYS A 216 22.80 11.20 -3.23
CA LYS A 216 22.94 10.08 -2.30
C LYS A 216 23.08 8.74 -3.00
N ILE A 217 22.33 8.48 -4.07
CA ILE A 217 22.45 7.24 -4.86
C ILE A 217 23.84 7.16 -5.53
N ARG A 218 24.27 8.26 -6.16
CA ARG A 218 25.60 8.32 -6.81
C ARG A 218 26.75 8.10 -5.83
N ALA A 219 26.62 8.60 -4.61
CA ALA A 219 27.65 8.42 -3.57
C ALA A 219 27.72 6.97 -3.04
N ARG A 220 26.61 6.21 -3.09
CA ARG A 220 26.51 4.86 -2.53
C ARG A 220 26.80 3.75 -3.53
N VAL A 221 26.60 3.99 -4.82
CA VAL A 221 26.80 3.01 -5.89
C VAL A 221 28.11 3.30 -6.64
N LYS A 222 29.07 2.37 -6.59
CA LYS A 222 30.43 2.56 -7.10
C LYS A 222 30.50 2.66 -8.63
N ASP A 223 29.69 1.87 -9.34
CA ASP A 223 29.61 1.95 -10.81
C ASP A 223 28.64 3.06 -11.22
N PRO A 224 29.15 4.14 -11.87
CA PRO A 224 28.30 5.25 -12.29
C PRO A 224 27.17 4.84 -13.24
N LYS A 225 27.40 3.85 -14.10
CA LYS A 225 26.38 3.36 -15.04
C LYS A 225 25.24 2.64 -14.31
N VAL A 226 25.56 1.92 -13.26
CA VAL A 226 24.57 1.25 -12.40
C VAL A 226 23.85 2.30 -11.54
N ALA A 227 24.57 3.29 -11.00
CA ALA A 227 23.98 4.38 -10.22
C ALA A 227 22.91 5.12 -11.05
N GLU A 228 23.20 5.51 -12.28
CA GLU A 228 22.22 6.20 -13.14
C GLU A 228 21.01 5.33 -13.48
N LYS A 229 21.15 4.01 -13.63
CA LYS A 229 20.04 3.09 -13.82
C LYS A 229 19.15 2.93 -12.59
N LEU A 230 19.69 3.15 -11.40
CA LEU A 230 18.94 3.10 -10.14
C LEU A 230 18.25 4.43 -9.78
N ILE A 231 18.54 5.50 -10.50
CA ILE A 231 17.92 6.81 -10.32
C ILE A 231 16.62 6.90 -11.13
N PRO A 232 15.44 7.13 -10.50
CA PRO A 232 14.22 7.40 -11.22
C PRO A 232 14.30 8.69 -12.06
N THR A 233 13.89 8.60 -13.32
CA THR A 233 13.86 9.73 -14.25
C THR A 233 12.45 10.19 -14.60
N ASN A 234 11.45 9.38 -14.30
CA ASN A 234 10.05 9.59 -14.67
C ASN A 234 9.16 10.12 -13.54
N HIS A 235 9.72 10.31 -12.34
CA HIS A 235 8.99 10.86 -11.21
C HIS A 235 9.94 11.44 -10.15
N GLY A 236 9.49 12.48 -9.44
CA GLY A 236 10.22 13.10 -8.34
C GLY A 236 10.17 12.29 -7.05
N PHE A 237 11.06 12.62 -6.10
CA PHE A 237 11.09 11.97 -4.79
C PHE A 237 9.74 12.11 -4.06
N GLY A 238 9.26 11.03 -3.46
CA GLY A 238 8.04 11.02 -2.66
C GLY A 238 6.73 11.00 -3.45
N THR A 239 6.76 11.14 -4.79
CA THR A 239 5.56 11.10 -5.63
C THR A 239 5.05 9.67 -5.92
N ARG A 240 5.83 8.67 -5.50
CA ARG A 240 5.41 7.28 -5.28
C ARG A 240 5.78 6.90 -3.86
N ARG A 241 5.20 5.79 -3.35
CA ARG A 241 5.58 5.31 -2.03
C ARG A 241 7.08 5.05 -1.96
N VAL A 242 7.74 5.72 -1.02
CA VAL A 242 9.18 5.57 -0.76
C VAL A 242 9.41 4.32 0.09
N PRO A 243 10.06 3.26 -0.42
CA PRO A 243 10.53 2.16 0.40
C PRO A 243 11.62 2.63 1.36
N LEU A 244 11.56 2.14 2.61
CA LEU A 244 12.67 2.24 3.53
C LEU A 244 13.59 1.04 3.36
N GLU A 245 14.90 1.29 3.27
CA GLU A 245 15.90 0.30 2.93
C GLU A 245 17.05 0.25 3.97
N SER A 246 17.79 -0.84 3.97
CA SER A 246 18.94 -1.08 4.85
C SER A 246 20.11 -1.66 4.06
N GLY A 247 20.69 -0.85 3.16
CA GLY A 247 21.80 -1.27 2.30
C GLY A 247 21.39 -1.72 0.89
N TYR A 248 20.21 -1.34 0.39
CA TYR A 248 19.73 -1.71 -0.94
C TYR A 248 20.66 -1.24 -2.08
N TYR A 249 21.15 -0.02 -2.00
CA TYR A 249 22.04 0.52 -3.03
C TYR A 249 23.42 -0.14 -3.00
N GLU A 250 23.95 -0.46 -1.82
CA GLU A 250 25.23 -1.14 -1.63
C GLU A 250 25.22 -2.57 -2.14
N VAL A 251 24.06 -3.23 -2.24
CA VAL A 251 23.92 -4.56 -2.86
C VAL A 251 24.51 -4.59 -4.27
N TYR A 252 24.31 -3.53 -5.05
CA TYR A 252 24.80 -3.43 -6.42
C TYR A 252 26.33 -3.20 -6.55
N ASN A 253 27.02 -3.03 -5.41
CA ASN A 253 28.50 -3.00 -5.38
C ASN A 253 29.11 -4.41 -5.21
N GLN A 254 28.29 -5.44 -4.99
CA GLN A 254 28.74 -6.82 -4.84
C GLN A 254 29.04 -7.43 -6.21
N PRO A 255 30.13 -8.22 -6.37
CA PRO A 255 30.52 -8.78 -7.66
C PRO A 255 29.57 -9.86 -8.19
N ASN A 256 28.77 -10.45 -7.31
CA ASN A 256 27.77 -11.48 -7.64
C ASN A 256 26.36 -10.91 -7.88
N VAL A 257 26.20 -9.58 -7.91
CA VAL A 257 24.91 -8.93 -8.16
C VAL A 257 24.93 -8.20 -9.49
N ARG A 258 23.90 -8.45 -10.30
CA ARG A 258 23.73 -7.83 -11.62
C ARG A 258 22.38 -7.12 -11.73
N LEU A 259 22.39 -5.88 -12.21
CA LEU A 259 21.21 -5.15 -12.61
C LEU A 259 20.97 -5.29 -14.12
N VAL A 260 19.76 -5.64 -14.51
CA VAL A 260 19.28 -5.70 -15.90
C VAL A 260 18.14 -4.73 -16.07
N ASP A 261 18.34 -3.66 -16.85
CA ASP A 261 17.27 -2.74 -17.23
C ASP A 261 16.43 -3.34 -18.36
N ILE A 262 15.23 -3.81 -18.02
CA ILE A 262 14.33 -4.44 -18.99
C ILE A 262 13.58 -3.44 -19.88
N ARG A 263 13.86 -2.14 -19.77
CA ARG A 263 13.45 -1.15 -20.78
C ARG A 263 14.42 -1.15 -21.98
N GLU A 264 15.72 -1.36 -21.70
CA GLU A 264 16.75 -1.50 -22.73
C GLU A 264 16.72 -2.91 -23.35
N THR A 265 16.47 -3.92 -22.51
CA THR A 265 16.49 -5.34 -22.90
C THR A 265 15.25 -6.05 -22.36
N PRO A 266 14.09 -5.87 -23.01
CA PRO A 266 12.83 -6.46 -22.55
C PRO A 266 12.89 -7.96 -22.33
N ILE A 267 12.20 -8.45 -21.29
CA ILE A 267 11.99 -9.89 -21.10
C ILE A 267 11.07 -10.37 -22.23
N GLU A 268 11.58 -11.29 -23.06
CA GLU A 268 10.77 -11.93 -24.11
C GLU A 268 9.93 -13.06 -23.55
N ARG A 269 10.52 -13.89 -22.69
CA ARG A 269 9.84 -15.04 -22.08
C ARG A 269 10.61 -15.62 -20.89
N ILE A 270 9.92 -16.38 -20.08
CA ILE A 270 10.48 -17.34 -19.15
C ILE A 270 10.75 -18.64 -19.92
N THR A 271 11.91 -19.23 -19.70
CA THR A 271 12.30 -20.53 -20.28
C THR A 271 12.35 -21.59 -19.18
N PRO A 272 12.41 -22.89 -19.52
CA PRO A 272 12.60 -23.93 -18.51
C PRO A 272 13.87 -23.75 -17.65
N ALA A 273 14.87 -23.03 -18.15
CA ALA A 273 16.16 -22.83 -17.49
C ALA A 273 16.34 -21.44 -16.90
N GLY A 274 15.43 -20.47 -17.12
CA GLY A 274 15.61 -19.10 -16.61
C GLY A 274 14.78 -18.03 -17.32
N ILE A 275 15.40 -16.88 -17.56
CA ILE A 275 14.75 -15.71 -18.18
C ILE A 275 15.51 -15.35 -19.47
N LYS A 276 14.76 -15.25 -20.57
CA LYS A 276 15.27 -14.75 -21.84
C LYS A 276 14.83 -13.30 -22.05
N THR A 277 15.81 -12.42 -22.26
CA THR A 277 15.60 -11.05 -22.70
C THR A 277 15.96 -10.93 -24.19
N SER A 278 15.72 -9.76 -24.79
CA SER A 278 16.03 -9.50 -26.21
C SER A 278 17.50 -9.66 -26.57
N ASN A 279 18.43 -9.57 -25.61
CA ASN A 279 19.88 -9.63 -25.87
C ASN A 279 20.61 -10.79 -25.16
N ALA A 280 20.00 -11.48 -24.21
CA ALA A 280 20.65 -12.54 -23.45
C ALA A 280 19.67 -13.53 -22.84
N GLU A 281 20.16 -14.72 -22.52
CA GLU A 281 19.48 -15.67 -21.65
C GLU A 281 20.20 -15.75 -20.31
N TYR A 282 19.41 -15.76 -19.22
CA TYR A 282 19.89 -15.79 -17.83
C TYR A 282 19.49 -17.12 -17.22
N PRO A 283 20.40 -18.10 -17.13
CA PRO A 283 20.14 -19.35 -16.44
C PRO A 283 19.96 -19.10 -14.95
N LEU A 284 18.86 -19.59 -14.39
CA LEU A 284 18.45 -19.37 -12.99
C LEU A 284 18.03 -20.68 -12.35
N ASP A 285 18.27 -20.79 -11.06
CA ASP A 285 17.79 -21.88 -10.20
C ASP A 285 16.50 -21.47 -9.48
N MET A 286 16.29 -20.14 -9.35
CA MET A 286 15.10 -19.57 -8.68
C MET A 286 14.67 -18.25 -9.33
N ILE A 287 13.35 -18.05 -9.46
CA ILE A 287 12.76 -16.77 -9.87
C ILE A 287 11.84 -16.25 -8.75
N ILE A 288 12.04 -14.97 -8.37
CA ILE A 288 11.19 -14.26 -7.42
C ILE A 288 10.40 -13.19 -8.16
N TYR A 289 9.09 -13.36 -8.19
CA TYR A 289 8.17 -12.39 -8.74
C TYR A 289 7.83 -11.34 -7.68
N ALA A 290 8.51 -10.20 -7.74
CA ALA A 290 8.21 -9.02 -6.94
C ALA A 290 7.35 -8.02 -7.76
N THR A 291 6.38 -8.55 -8.48
CA THR A 291 5.56 -7.86 -9.48
C THR A 291 4.36 -7.14 -8.88
N GLY A 292 4.26 -7.14 -7.55
CA GLY A 292 3.33 -6.32 -6.80
C GLY A 292 1.93 -6.92 -6.67
N PHE A 293 0.98 -6.02 -6.44
CA PHE A 293 -0.39 -6.36 -6.07
C PHE A 293 -1.37 -5.52 -6.88
N ASP A 294 -2.56 -6.05 -7.07
CA ASP A 294 -3.72 -5.26 -7.45
C ASP A 294 -4.25 -4.56 -6.21
N ALA A 295 -3.73 -3.34 -5.99
CA ALA A 295 -3.91 -2.61 -4.74
C ALA A 295 -5.34 -2.09 -4.58
N ILE A 296 -5.80 -2.02 -3.34
CA ILE A 296 -7.06 -1.44 -2.84
C ILE A 296 -8.30 -2.18 -3.35
N THR A 297 -8.61 -2.09 -4.66
CA THR A 297 -9.83 -2.69 -5.23
C THR A 297 -9.67 -4.14 -5.64
N GLY A 298 -8.44 -4.61 -5.87
CA GLY A 298 -8.19 -5.95 -6.40
C GLY A 298 -8.66 -7.11 -5.53
N ALA A 299 -8.70 -6.94 -4.21
CA ALA A 299 -9.26 -7.95 -3.32
C ALA A 299 -10.79 -8.03 -3.47
N PHE A 300 -11.47 -6.89 -3.65
CA PHE A 300 -12.92 -6.85 -3.92
C PHE A 300 -13.26 -7.48 -5.28
N ASP A 301 -12.42 -7.27 -6.30
CA ASP A 301 -12.63 -7.83 -7.65
C ASP A 301 -12.59 -9.37 -7.67
N ARG A 302 -12.04 -10.01 -6.63
CA ARG A 302 -11.95 -11.47 -6.48
C ARG A 302 -13.11 -12.09 -5.71
N ILE A 303 -14.03 -11.29 -5.20
CA ILE A 303 -15.24 -11.73 -4.51
C ILE A 303 -16.44 -11.27 -5.35
N ASP A 304 -17.39 -12.17 -5.66
CA ASP A 304 -18.63 -11.79 -6.33
C ASP A 304 -19.57 -11.09 -5.31
N VAL A 305 -19.37 -9.79 -5.11
CA VAL A 305 -20.18 -8.97 -4.19
C VAL A 305 -21.38 -8.41 -4.97
N ARG A 306 -22.59 -8.77 -4.53
CA ARG A 306 -23.85 -8.31 -5.14
C ARG A 306 -24.71 -7.63 -4.09
N GLY A 307 -25.03 -6.35 -4.31
CA GLY A 307 -25.91 -5.54 -3.48
C GLY A 307 -27.38 -5.63 -3.87
N ALA A 308 -28.15 -4.62 -3.50
CA ALA A 308 -29.57 -4.50 -3.83
C ALA A 308 -29.81 -4.58 -5.36
N GLY A 309 -30.90 -5.23 -5.77
CA GLY A 309 -31.22 -5.48 -7.17
C GLY A 309 -30.21 -6.37 -7.91
N GLY A 310 -29.35 -7.10 -7.19
CA GLY A 310 -28.31 -7.94 -7.79
C GLY A 310 -27.13 -7.15 -8.38
N ARG A 311 -27.02 -5.86 -8.09
CA ARG A 311 -25.95 -4.95 -8.58
C ARG A 311 -24.57 -5.46 -8.16
N ARG A 312 -23.67 -5.69 -9.10
CA ARG A 312 -22.32 -6.15 -8.82
C ARG A 312 -21.39 -4.98 -8.45
N LEU A 313 -20.61 -5.14 -7.38
CA LEU A 313 -19.67 -4.11 -6.93
C LEU A 313 -18.62 -3.77 -8.00
N ARG A 314 -18.10 -4.79 -8.71
CA ARG A 314 -17.16 -4.60 -9.82
C ARG A 314 -17.74 -3.73 -10.93
N GLU A 315 -19.04 -3.91 -11.25
CA GLU A 315 -19.72 -3.10 -12.27
C GLU A 315 -19.95 -1.66 -11.78
N ALA A 316 -20.31 -1.51 -10.49
CA ALA A 316 -20.47 -0.20 -9.86
C ALA A 316 -19.17 0.62 -9.84
N TRP A 317 -18.02 -0.05 -9.86
CA TRP A 317 -16.69 0.57 -9.83
C TRP A 317 -15.94 0.55 -11.18
N THR A 318 -16.62 0.29 -12.29
CA THR A 318 -16.01 0.23 -13.65
C THR A 318 -15.26 1.51 -14.01
N ASP A 319 -15.83 2.68 -13.66
CA ASP A 319 -15.22 3.99 -13.90
C ASP A 319 -14.39 4.51 -12.71
N GLY A 320 -14.10 3.65 -11.77
CA GLY A 320 -13.42 3.92 -10.51
C GLY A 320 -14.34 3.78 -9.30
N PRO A 321 -13.75 3.61 -8.12
CA PRO A 321 -14.53 3.46 -6.91
C PRO A 321 -15.30 4.72 -6.58
N ARG A 322 -16.51 4.52 -6.05
CA ARG A 322 -17.34 5.54 -5.42
C ARG A 322 -17.72 5.05 -4.04
N THR A 323 -17.59 5.91 -3.06
CA THR A 323 -17.87 5.56 -1.67
C THR A 323 -18.39 6.76 -0.91
N TYR A 324 -19.04 6.54 0.22
CA TYR A 324 -19.25 7.57 1.22
C TYR A 324 -18.31 7.33 2.40
N LEU A 325 -17.48 8.32 2.74
CA LEU A 325 -16.42 8.28 3.75
C LEU A 325 -15.37 7.16 3.54
N GLY A 326 -15.33 6.54 2.37
CA GLY A 326 -14.52 5.34 2.17
C GLY A 326 -14.98 4.14 3.00
N LEU A 327 -16.18 4.19 3.55
CA LEU A 327 -16.74 3.19 4.46
C LEU A 327 -17.97 2.49 3.90
N GLN A 328 -18.77 3.15 3.07
CA GLN A 328 -19.98 2.56 2.50
C GLN A 328 -20.21 2.95 1.03
N ILE A 329 -21.03 2.17 0.33
CA ILE A 329 -21.25 2.24 -1.13
C ILE A 329 -22.75 2.19 -1.39
N VAL A 330 -23.24 3.07 -2.27
CA VAL A 330 -24.66 3.11 -2.70
C VAL A 330 -25.04 1.84 -3.44
N GLY A 331 -26.16 1.24 -3.06
CA GLY A 331 -26.66 -0.04 -3.60
C GLY A 331 -26.12 -1.26 -2.86
N PHE A 332 -25.34 -1.06 -1.76
CA PHE A 332 -24.80 -2.15 -0.95
C PHE A 332 -25.15 -1.95 0.53
N PRO A 333 -26.42 -2.15 0.91
CA PRO A 333 -26.87 -1.92 2.28
C PRO A 333 -26.11 -2.76 3.29
N ASN A 334 -25.85 -2.22 4.48
CA ASN A 334 -25.16 -2.90 5.58
C ASN A 334 -23.76 -3.44 5.24
N LEU A 335 -23.18 -3.05 4.08
CA LEU A 335 -21.78 -3.35 3.71
C LEU A 335 -20.89 -2.20 4.17
N PHE A 336 -19.86 -2.52 4.93
CA PHE A 336 -18.82 -1.56 5.31
C PHE A 336 -17.46 -2.02 4.82
N THR A 337 -16.62 -1.06 4.38
CA THR A 337 -15.26 -1.30 3.92
C THR A 337 -14.26 -0.70 4.90
N LEU A 338 -13.43 -1.51 5.53
CA LEU A 338 -12.29 -1.03 6.30
C LEU A 338 -11.05 -0.95 5.40
N VAL A 339 -10.35 0.19 5.42
CA VAL A 339 -9.23 0.44 4.49
C VAL A 339 -9.64 0.31 3.02
N GLY A 340 -10.88 0.67 2.72
CA GLY A 340 -11.40 0.70 1.34
C GLY A 340 -10.89 1.92 0.54
N PRO A 341 -11.25 2.02 -0.74
CA PRO A 341 -10.92 3.20 -1.54
C PRO A 341 -11.55 4.47 -0.92
N HIS A 342 -10.89 5.61 -1.12
CA HIS A 342 -11.29 6.93 -0.59
C HIS A 342 -11.26 7.05 0.95
N ASN A 343 -10.62 6.11 1.62
CA ASN A 343 -10.42 6.12 3.07
C ASN A 343 -9.02 6.65 3.40
N ALA A 344 -8.88 7.38 4.53
CA ALA A 344 -7.57 7.90 4.96
C ALA A 344 -6.57 6.78 5.29
N ALA A 345 -7.03 5.62 5.71
CA ALA A 345 -6.18 4.48 6.03
C ALA A 345 -5.32 3.99 4.85
N THR A 346 -5.68 4.34 3.62
CA THR A 346 -4.89 4.00 2.43
C THR A 346 -3.58 4.79 2.31
N PHE A 347 -3.43 5.89 3.06
CA PHE A 347 -2.29 6.81 2.97
C PHE A 347 -1.64 7.13 4.33
N CYS A 348 -1.98 6.41 5.38
CA CYS A 348 -1.47 6.65 6.73
C CYS A 348 -0.92 5.39 7.40
N ASN A 349 -0.55 5.51 8.67
CA ASN A 349 -0.28 4.34 9.54
C ASN A 349 -1.57 3.53 9.67
N ILE A 350 -1.66 2.46 8.88
CA ILE A 350 -2.88 1.66 8.72
C ILE A 350 -3.47 1.20 10.05
N PRO A 351 -2.71 0.62 11.02
CA PRO A 351 -3.27 0.23 12.31
C PRO A 351 -4.00 1.36 13.05
N ARG A 352 -3.44 2.57 13.04
CA ARG A 352 -4.04 3.73 13.71
C ARG A 352 -5.32 4.22 13.02
N CYS A 353 -5.34 4.16 11.69
CA CYS A 353 -6.53 4.56 10.93
C CYS A 353 -7.63 3.48 10.95
N ILE A 354 -7.25 2.20 11.05
CA ILE A 354 -8.23 1.12 11.24
C ILE A 354 -8.99 1.29 12.56
N GLU A 355 -8.30 1.61 13.65
CA GLU A 355 -8.94 1.87 14.95
C GLU A 355 -10.08 2.90 14.80
N GLN A 356 -9.81 4.04 14.16
CA GLN A 356 -10.82 5.06 13.91
C GLN A 356 -11.99 4.53 13.06
N ASN A 357 -11.73 3.75 12.02
CA ASN A 357 -12.80 3.18 11.19
C ASN A 357 -13.64 2.17 11.97
N VAL A 358 -13.02 1.33 12.78
CA VAL A 358 -13.71 0.32 13.61
C VAL A 358 -14.59 1.00 14.66
N ASP A 359 -14.06 1.99 15.38
CA ASP A 359 -14.79 2.74 16.39
C ASP A 359 -16.02 3.43 15.77
N TRP A 360 -15.83 4.09 14.61
CA TRP A 360 -16.91 4.79 13.93
C TRP A 360 -18.02 3.85 13.42
N VAL A 361 -17.66 2.74 12.77
CA VAL A 361 -18.62 1.74 12.26
C VAL A 361 -19.34 1.07 13.44
N THR A 362 -18.65 0.78 14.53
CA THR A 362 -19.23 0.20 15.75
C THR A 362 -20.24 1.16 16.37
N ALA A 363 -19.90 2.45 16.47
CA ALA A 363 -20.81 3.48 16.97
C ALA A 363 -22.06 3.65 16.07
N LEU A 364 -21.90 3.60 14.75
CA LEU A 364 -23.03 3.62 13.81
C LEU A 364 -23.97 2.42 14.03
N ILE A 365 -23.43 1.21 14.16
CA ILE A 365 -24.23 0.01 14.40
C ILE A 365 -24.94 0.08 15.76
N ALA A 366 -24.30 0.63 16.81
CA ALA A 366 -24.92 0.87 18.11
C ALA A 366 -26.08 1.87 17.98
N HIS A 367 -25.86 3.00 17.29
CA HIS A 367 -26.90 4.00 17.00
C HIS A 367 -28.13 3.41 16.29
N MET A 368 -27.90 2.50 15.33
CA MET A 368 -28.98 1.77 14.63
C MET A 368 -29.76 0.90 15.60
N ARG A 369 -29.06 0.11 16.43
CA ARG A 369 -29.72 -0.78 17.43
C ARG A 369 -30.58 -0.02 18.43
N GLU A 370 -30.06 1.08 18.95
CA GLU A 370 -30.80 1.96 19.88
C GLU A 370 -32.10 2.50 19.29
N ARG A 371 -32.17 2.65 17.95
CA ARG A 371 -33.33 3.21 17.23
C ARG A 371 -34.17 2.13 16.52
N GLY A 372 -33.90 0.87 16.78
CA GLY A 372 -34.61 -0.24 16.14
C GLY A 372 -34.38 -0.30 14.60
N ARG A 373 -33.29 0.27 14.09
CA ARG A 373 -32.96 0.25 12.66
C ARG A 373 -32.18 -0.99 12.31
N THR A 374 -32.49 -1.58 11.17
CA THR A 374 -31.89 -2.84 10.72
C THR A 374 -31.15 -2.72 9.38
N ARG A 375 -31.37 -1.64 8.64
CA ARG A 375 -30.73 -1.35 7.36
C ARG A 375 -30.15 0.07 7.36
N VAL A 376 -28.93 0.20 6.88
CA VAL A 376 -28.25 1.48 6.61
C VAL A 376 -27.63 1.46 5.23
N GLU A 377 -27.71 2.58 4.54
CA GLU A 377 -27.16 2.74 3.20
C GLU A 377 -26.80 4.21 2.97
N ALA A 378 -25.63 4.46 2.36
CA ALA A 378 -25.26 5.80 1.94
C ALA A 378 -26.22 6.35 0.90
N THR A 379 -26.52 7.65 0.95
CA THR A 379 -27.30 8.31 -0.11
C THR A 379 -26.42 8.56 -1.34
N ALA A 380 -27.03 8.57 -2.53
CA ALA A 380 -26.32 8.84 -3.78
C ALA A 380 -25.69 10.24 -3.81
N GLU A 381 -26.30 11.20 -3.11
CA GLU A 381 -25.78 12.56 -2.96
C GLU A 381 -24.50 12.55 -2.11
N ALA A 382 -24.51 11.94 -0.94
CA ALA A 382 -23.38 11.87 -0.03
C ALA A 382 -22.19 11.11 -0.66
N GLU A 383 -22.46 10.01 -1.38
CA GLU A 383 -21.44 9.28 -2.11
C GLU A 383 -20.78 10.13 -3.20
N ARG A 384 -21.58 10.86 -3.99
CA ARG A 384 -21.11 11.76 -5.03
C ARG A 384 -20.23 12.87 -4.44
N ASP A 385 -20.73 13.55 -3.41
CA ASP A 385 -20.07 14.71 -2.81
C ASP A 385 -18.78 14.31 -2.10
N TRP A 386 -18.77 13.16 -1.41
CA TRP A 386 -17.56 12.60 -0.85
C TRP A 386 -16.53 12.22 -1.93
N THR A 387 -16.96 11.56 -2.99
CA THR A 387 -16.08 11.21 -4.12
C THR A 387 -15.44 12.45 -4.73
N GLN A 388 -16.22 13.53 -4.92
CA GLN A 388 -15.69 14.81 -5.41
C GLN A 388 -14.69 15.42 -4.41
N HIS A 389 -15.02 15.44 -3.12
CA HIS A 389 -14.14 15.92 -2.05
C HIS A 389 -12.79 15.18 -2.03
N VAL A 390 -12.81 13.86 -2.23
CA VAL A 390 -11.59 13.04 -2.32
C VAL A 390 -10.73 13.47 -3.51
N HIS A 391 -11.34 13.65 -4.68
CA HIS A 391 -10.64 14.12 -5.88
C HIS A 391 -10.04 15.51 -5.66
N ASP A 392 -10.78 16.42 -5.03
CA ASP A 392 -10.32 17.79 -4.73
C ASP A 392 -9.15 17.79 -3.74
N SER A 393 -9.16 16.90 -2.75
CA SER A 393 -8.08 16.76 -1.78
C SER A 393 -6.73 16.40 -2.43
N GLY A 394 -6.77 15.67 -3.54
CA GLY A 394 -5.59 15.25 -4.30
C GLY A 394 -5.09 16.26 -5.34
N ARG A 395 -5.87 17.24 -5.73
CA ARG A 395 -5.57 18.13 -6.89
C ARG A 395 -4.19 18.75 -6.89
N ARG A 396 -3.70 19.15 -5.72
CA ARG A 396 -2.39 19.80 -5.56
C ARG A 396 -1.23 18.83 -5.41
N MET A 397 -1.50 17.55 -5.19
CA MET A 397 -0.48 16.56 -4.89
C MET A 397 0.24 16.11 -6.17
N LEU A 398 1.56 16.19 -6.19
CA LEU A 398 2.38 15.80 -7.35
C LEU A 398 2.22 14.31 -7.72
N PHE A 399 1.91 13.45 -6.78
CA PHE A 399 1.71 12.03 -7.07
C PHE A 399 0.52 11.75 -7.98
N THR A 400 -0.46 12.66 -8.09
CA THR A 400 -1.59 12.53 -9.04
C THR A 400 -1.17 12.63 -10.50
N GLN A 401 0.04 13.16 -10.73
CA GLN A 401 0.62 13.31 -12.07
C GLN A 401 1.48 12.10 -12.47
N VAL A 402 1.64 11.13 -11.57
CA VAL A 402 2.53 9.99 -11.73
C VAL A 402 1.72 8.69 -11.75
N ASP A 403 2.02 7.81 -12.72
CA ASP A 403 1.41 6.49 -12.77
C ASP A 403 1.85 5.63 -11.60
N SER A 404 0.92 5.31 -10.74
CA SER A 404 1.16 4.47 -9.55
C SER A 404 -0.15 3.79 -9.10
N TRP A 405 -0.05 2.88 -8.17
CA TRP A 405 -1.21 2.24 -7.54
C TRP A 405 -2.13 3.26 -6.84
N MET A 406 -1.61 4.39 -6.35
CA MET A 406 -2.42 5.48 -5.77
C MET A 406 -3.37 6.12 -6.79
N MET A 407 -3.00 6.04 -8.06
CA MET A 407 -3.82 6.46 -9.20
C MET A 407 -4.52 5.28 -9.88
N GLY A 408 -4.69 4.15 -9.19
CA GLY A 408 -5.37 2.97 -9.75
C GLY A 408 -4.66 2.31 -10.93
N ILE A 409 -3.43 2.74 -11.25
CA ILE A 409 -2.67 2.20 -12.38
C ILE A 409 -1.94 0.92 -11.98
N ASN A 410 -2.22 -0.15 -12.72
CA ASN A 410 -1.47 -1.40 -12.66
C ASN A 410 -1.32 -2.02 -14.05
N SER A 411 -0.12 -1.92 -14.62
CA SER A 411 0.16 -2.46 -15.96
C SER A 411 0.10 -3.99 -16.04
N ASN A 412 0.10 -4.69 -14.90
CA ASN A 412 0.02 -6.15 -14.82
C ASN A 412 -1.44 -6.66 -14.67
N VAL A 413 -2.42 -5.74 -14.61
CA VAL A 413 -3.85 -6.07 -14.44
C VAL A 413 -4.64 -5.48 -15.59
N ALA A 414 -5.36 -6.33 -16.34
CA ALA A 414 -6.22 -5.89 -17.41
C ALA A 414 -7.31 -4.93 -16.88
N GLY A 415 -7.57 -3.85 -17.61
CA GLY A 415 -8.55 -2.84 -17.23
C GLY A 415 -8.06 -1.75 -16.27
N LYS A 416 -6.83 -1.90 -15.70
CA LYS A 416 -6.26 -0.90 -14.77
C LYS A 416 -5.14 -0.05 -15.39
N GLN A 417 -5.36 0.41 -16.62
CA GLN A 417 -4.46 1.31 -17.36
C GLN A 417 -4.93 2.76 -17.35
N LYS A 418 -6.16 3.03 -16.91
CA LYS A 418 -6.72 4.38 -16.78
C LYS A 418 -6.50 4.90 -15.38
N ARG A 419 -6.05 6.15 -15.26
CA ARG A 419 -5.89 6.81 -13.95
C ARG A 419 -7.23 6.98 -13.26
N THR A 420 -7.30 6.50 -12.04
CA THR A 420 -8.44 6.63 -11.14
C THR A 420 -7.91 6.93 -9.75
N PHE A 421 -8.25 8.08 -9.20
CA PHE A 421 -7.79 8.46 -7.87
C PHE A 421 -8.54 7.62 -6.82
N ILE A 422 -7.80 6.84 -6.03
CA ILE A 422 -8.37 5.84 -5.12
C ILE A 422 -7.98 6.01 -3.65
N VAL A 423 -7.18 7.04 -3.33
CA VAL A 423 -6.73 7.33 -1.97
C VAL A 423 -7.30 8.65 -1.47
N TYR A 424 -7.37 8.84 -0.17
CA TYR A 424 -7.72 10.13 0.41
C TYR A 424 -6.46 10.93 0.78
N ALA A 425 -6.27 12.10 0.19
CA ALA A 425 -5.08 12.93 0.37
C ALA A 425 -5.26 14.11 1.33
N GLY A 426 -6.37 14.21 2.04
CA GLY A 426 -6.63 15.27 3.02
C GLY A 426 -5.93 15.09 4.36
N GLY A 427 -5.35 13.91 4.62
CA GLY A 427 -4.74 13.55 5.90
C GLY A 427 -5.73 12.99 6.93
N ALA A 428 -5.21 12.20 7.86
CA ALA A 428 -6.03 11.50 8.84
C ALA A 428 -6.81 12.42 9.80
N PRO A 429 -6.27 13.56 10.29
CA PRO A 429 -7.03 14.48 11.15
C PRO A 429 -8.28 15.03 10.48
N LYS A 430 -8.17 15.53 9.23
CA LYS A 430 -9.34 16.07 8.49
C LYS A 430 -10.36 14.98 8.15
N TYR A 431 -9.89 13.77 7.85
CA TYR A 431 -10.77 12.65 7.63
C TYR A 431 -11.58 12.31 8.88
N ARG A 432 -10.92 12.24 10.04
CA ARG A 432 -11.57 12.00 11.33
C ARG A 432 -12.58 13.10 11.66
N GLU A 433 -12.18 14.37 11.54
CA GLU A 433 -13.07 15.52 11.73
C GLU A 433 -14.34 15.37 10.89
N LYS A 434 -14.22 15.02 9.61
CA LYS A 434 -15.36 14.80 8.72
C LYS A 434 -16.24 13.64 9.15
N CYS A 435 -15.66 12.54 9.59
CA CYS A 435 -16.41 11.40 10.12
C CYS A 435 -17.15 11.77 11.41
N ASP A 436 -16.52 12.53 12.31
CA ASP A 436 -17.07 12.98 13.57
C ASP A 436 -18.23 13.98 13.35
N GLU A 437 -18.10 14.92 12.38
CA GLU A 437 -19.19 15.81 11.97
C GLU A 437 -20.42 15.04 11.50
N VAL A 438 -20.22 14.04 10.62
CA VAL A 438 -21.32 13.20 10.11
C VAL A 438 -22.01 12.46 11.26
N ALA A 439 -21.26 11.89 12.19
CA ALA A 439 -21.82 11.20 13.35
C ALA A 439 -22.59 12.16 14.28
N ALA A 440 -22.05 13.35 14.56
CA ALA A 440 -22.67 14.38 15.39
C ALA A 440 -24.01 14.88 14.83
N ARG A 441 -24.17 14.86 13.49
CA ARG A 441 -25.41 15.20 12.78
C ARG A 441 -26.35 14.00 12.59
N GLY A 442 -26.23 12.97 13.42
CA GLY A 442 -27.10 11.79 13.37
C GLY A 442 -26.83 10.90 12.15
N TYR A 443 -25.56 10.84 11.72
CA TYR A 443 -25.10 10.12 10.53
C TYR A 443 -25.72 10.67 9.22
N GLU A 444 -25.63 11.99 9.05
CA GLU A 444 -26.06 12.67 7.83
C GLU A 444 -25.43 12.01 6.58
N GLY A 445 -26.24 11.91 5.51
CA GLY A 445 -25.81 11.23 4.28
C GLY A 445 -26.04 9.72 4.28
N PHE A 446 -26.60 9.16 5.36
CA PHE A 446 -27.09 7.79 5.41
C PHE A 446 -28.62 7.74 5.49
N SER A 447 -29.22 6.75 4.84
CA SER A 447 -30.63 6.39 5.00
C SER A 447 -30.75 5.17 5.92
N PHE A 448 -31.73 5.18 6.81
CA PHE A 448 -32.00 4.12 7.79
C PHE A 448 -33.41 3.55 7.63
N ARG A 449 -33.52 2.21 7.72
CA ARG A 449 -34.82 1.55 7.77
C ARG A 449 -34.90 0.55 8.93
#